data_8ac1ae65551c5b0df09f0319131c7dc3
#
_entry.id   8ac1ae65551c5b0df09f0319131c7dc3
#
_cell.length_a   1.000
_cell.length_b   1.000
_cell.length_c   1.000
_cell.angle_alpha   90.00
_cell.angle_beta   90.00
_cell.angle_gamma   90.00
#
_symmetry.space_group_name_H-M   'P 1'
#
loop_
_entity.id
_entity.type
_entity.pdbx_description
1 polymer ?
#
loop_
_entity_poly.entity_id
_entity_poly.type
_entity_poly.pdbx_seq_one_letter_code
_entity_poly.pdbx_strand_id
1 'polypeptide(L)'
;MQKFLRWFNKEEPVSSVIRSAIAHFWFVSIHPFEDGNGRLARILSDMLLARGEKSRFRFYNISSQINKDKKHYYDILERMQRGDGDVTEWLVWYMQKLVDALDEAGATVTTILNKSFFWQKASAVPMTERQTQMLNLFLDGYEAKITSKTWATLAKCSKDTAIRDIQDLVDKNILVESIPGAKRPSYSIVYDKEDLTQFFTDVNITEENGVPCLHALFKTKKPICERVTKLDADRYQKGDLLLNDLLNKYCSYMVADNKE
;
A
#
# COMPACT_ATOMS: atom_id res chain seq x y z
N MET A 1 -26.45 -6.64 25.35
CA MET A 1 -25.50 -7.70 25.01
C MET A 1 -26.15 -8.92 24.33
N GLN A 2 -27.18 -9.57 24.90
CA GLN A 2 -27.78 -10.78 24.29
C GLN A 2 -28.32 -10.57 22.87
N LYS A 3 -28.99 -9.42 22.60
CA LYS A 3 -29.47 -9.06 21.25
C LYS A 3 -28.30 -8.93 20.26
N PHE A 4 -27.23 -8.26 20.69
CA PHE A 4 -26.01 -8.13 19.88
C PHE A 4 -25.40 -9.48 19.53
N LEU A 5 -25.21 -10.38 20.51
CA LEU A 5 -24.62 -11.70 20.25
C LEU A 5 -25.46 -12.56 19.32
N ARG A 6 -26.80 -12.52 19.44
CA ARG A 6 -27.71 -13.21 18.50
C ARG A 6 -27.55 -12.68 17.07
N TRP A 7 -27.56 -11.37 16.90
CA TRP A 7 -27.35 -10.73 15.59
C TRP A 7 -25.94 -11.02 15.03
N PHE A 8 -24.91 -10.94 15.85
CA PHE A 8 -23.52 -11.17 15.45
C PHE A 8 -23.29 -12.60 14.91
N ASN A 9 -23.94 -13.59 15.49
CA ASN A 9 -23.81 -15.01 15.11
C ASN A 9 -24.78 -15.44 14.00
N LYS A 10 -25.81 -14.66 13.69
CA LYS A 10 -26.76 -14.97 12.65
C LYS A 10 -26.16 -14.68 11.28
N GLU A 11 -26.34 -15.60 10.33
CA GLU A 11 -26.06 -15.30 8.92
C GLU A 11 -27.15 -14.39 8.36
N GLU A 12 -26.75 -13.28 7.77
CA GLU A 12 -27.64 -12.27 7.20
C GLU A 12 -27.18 -11.97 5.77
N PRO A 13 -28.10 -11.65 4.83
CA PRO A 13 -27.75 -11.31 3.46
C PRO A 13 -27.17 -9.88 3.32
N VAL A 14 -26.50 -9.41 4.35
CA VAL A 14 -25.84 -8.11 4.40
C VAL A 14 -24.33 -8.32 4.30
N SER A 15 -23.67 -7.48 3.51
CA SER A 15 -22.21 -7.51 3.35
C SER A 15 -21.48 -7.57 4.70
N SER A 16 -20.50 -8.47 4.80
CA SER A 16 -19.63 -8.60 5.98
C SER A 16 -18.93 -7.29 6.35
N VAL A 17 -18.64 -6.45 5.35
CA VAL A 17 -18.04 -5.14 5.54
C VAL A 17 -18.99 -4.21 6.29
N ILE A 18 -20.26 -4.11 5.87
CA ILE A 18 -21.28 -3.31 6.56
C ILE A 18 -21.53 -3.88 7.97
N ARG A 19 -21.63 -5.20 8.09
CA ARG A 19 -21.81 -5.84 9.38
C ARG A 19 -20.65 -5.59 10.33
N SER A 20 -19.41 -5.56 9.84
CA SER A 20 -18.22 -5.25 10.66
C SER A 20 -18.29 -3.84 11.24
N ALA A 21 -18.70 -2.86 10.44
CA ALA A 21 -18.89 -1.48 10.89
C ALA A 21 -19.99 -1.36 11.94
N ILE A 22 -21.15 -2.01 11.69
CA ILE A 22 -22.28 -2.03 12.64
C ILE A 22 -21.87 -2.74 13.94
N ALA A 23 -21.17 -3.87 13.87
CA ALA A 23 -20.71 -4.59 15.05
C ALA A 23 -19.80 -3.72 15.93
N HIS A 24 -18.87 -3.01 15.30
CA HIS A 24 -17.98 -2.11 16.00
C HIS A 24 -18.77 -1.03 16.77
N PHE A 25 -19.61 -0.29 16.04
CA PHE A 25 -20.42 0.79 16.62
C PHE A 25 -21.33 0.28 17.74
N TRP A 26 -22.07 -0.79 17.48
CA TRP A 26 -23.02 -1.36 18.44
C TRP A 26 -22.33 -1.84 19.71
N PHE A 27 -21.19 -2.55 19.58
CA PHE A 27 -20.45 -3.05 20.75
C PHE A 27 -19.87 -1.90 21.59
N VAL A 28 -19.28 -0.89 20.96
CA VAL A 28 -18.76 0.30 21.67
C VAL A 28 -19.90 1.05 22.37
N SER A 29 -21.08 1.12 21.75
CA SER A 29 -22.26 1.81 22.33
C SER A 29 -22.84 1.04 23.52
N ILE A 30 -22.82 -0.31 23.52
CA ILE A 30 -23.22 -1.12 24.70
C ILE A 30 -22.24 -0.91 25.85
N HIS A 31 -20.97 -0.77 25.55
CA HIS A 31 -19.87 -0.56 26.50
C HIS A 31 -19.88 -1.51 27.70
N PRO A 32 -19.84 -2.85 27.50
CA PRO A 32 -20.18 -3.80 28.55
C PRO A 32 -19.08 -4.03 29.60
N PHE A 33 -17.88 -3.53 29.41
CA PHE A 33 -16.73 -3.73 30.28
C PHE A 33 -16.17 -2.40 30.78
N GLU A 34 -15.48 -2.42 31.92
CA GLU A 34 -14.82 -1.23 32.47
C GLU A 34 -13.68 -0.74 31.60
N ASP A 35 -12.92 -1.65 30.95
CA ASP A 35 -11.84 -1.35 29.99
C ASP A 35 -11.84 -2.32 28.82
N GLY A 36 -11.16 -1.97 27.74
CA GLY A 36 -10.93 -2.81 26.58
C GLY A 36 -12.07 -2.87 25.57
N ASN A 37 -13.16 -2.12 25.74
CA ASN A 37 -14.31 -2.15 24.82
C ASN A 37 -13.92 -1.81 23.39
N GLY A 38 -13.08 -0.79 23.16
CA GLY A 38 -12.60 -0.43 21.85
C GLY A 38 -11.70 -1.51 21.20
N ARG A 39 -10.90 -2.22 21.99
CA ARG A 39 -10.09 -3.35 21.51
C ARG A 39 -10.97 -4.52 21.09
N LEU A 40 -11.95 -4.86 21.90
CA LEU A 40 -12.91 -5.93 21.59
C LEU A 40 -13.78 -5.57 20.37
N ALA A 41 -14.25 -4.33 20.26
CA ALA A 41 -15.00 -3.87 19.09
C ALA A 41 -14.20 -4.08 17.79
N ARG A 42 -12.91 -3.73 17.77
CA ARG A 42 -12.02 -3.98 16.62
C ARG A 42 -11.88 -5.47 16.31
N ILE A 43 -11.67 -6.32 17.32
CA ILE A 43 -11.58 -7.77 17.14
C ILE A 43 -12.88 -8.34 16.56
N LEU A 44 -14.04 -7.92 17.06
CA LEU A 44 -15.33 -8.37 16.55
C LEU A 44 -15.55 -7.94 15.10
N SER A 45 -15.16 -6.71 14.75
CA SER A 45 -15.17 -6.22 13.37
C SER A 45 -14.28 -7.08 12.47
N ASP A 46 -13.07 -7.36 12.93
CA ASP A 46 -12.10 -8.19 12.21
C ASP A 46 -12.61 -9.62 11.99
N MET A 47 -13.31 -10.19 12.97
CA MET A 47 -13.93 -11.51 12.82
C MET A 47 -15.00 -11.55 11.71
N LEU A 48 -15.83 -10.49 11.60
CA LEU A 48 -16.84 -10.41 10.53
C LEU A 48 -16.23 -10.21 9.16
N LEU A 49 -15.20 -9.39 9.05
CA LEU A 49 -14.44 -9.23 7.80
C LEU A 49 -13.82 -10.56 7.37
N ALA A 50 -13.13 -11.25 8.28
CA ALA A 50 -12.52 -12.55 8.00
C ALA A 50 -13.53 -13.62 7.54
N ARG A 51 -14.72 -13.63 8.14
CA ARG A 51 -15.82 -14.53 7.70
C ARG A 51 -16.25 -14.24 6.28
N GLY A 52 -16.33 -12.95 5.90
CA GLY A 52 -16.74 -12.55 4.55
C GLY A 52 -15.70 -12.83 3.49
N GLU A 53 -14.43 -12.63 3.81
CA GLU A 53 -13.31 -12.86 2.90
C GLU A 53 -12.98 -14.33 2.69
N LYS A 54 -13.47 -15.23 3.55
CA LYS A 54 -13.14 -16.66 3.56
C LYS A 54 -11.63 -16.93 3.54
N SER A 55 -10.84 -15.98 4.01
CA SER A 55 -9.38 -16.03 4.05
C SER A 55 -8.89 -16.15 5.50
N ARG A 56 -7.84 -16.96 5.69
CA ARG A 56 -7.14 -17.06 6.99
C ARG A 56 -6.15 -15.91 7.19
N PHE A 57 -5.74 -15.25 6.12
CA PHE A 57 -4.73 -14.21 6.15
C PHE A 57 -5.36 -12.88 5.72
N ARG A 58 -5.10 -11.85 6.53
CA ARG A 58 -5.46 -10.48 6.23
C ARG A 58 -4.20 -9.63 6.31
N PHE A 59 -3.93 -8.91 5.24
CA PHE A 59 -2.72 -8.10 5.11
C PHE A 59 -2.96 -6.62 5.41
N TYR A 60 -4.20 -6.22 5.70
CA TYR A 60 -4.56 -4.85 6.04
C TYR A 60 -4.98 -4.70 7.51
N ASN A 61 -4.79 -3.51 8.06
CA ASN A 61 -5.02 -3.22 9.47
C ASN A 61 -5.87 -1.96 9.66
N ILE A 62 -7.19 -2.14 9.75
CA ILE A 62 -8.12 -1.03 9.99
C ILE A 62 -7.88 -0.36 11.36
N SER A 63 -7.42 -1.11 12.36
CA SER A 63 -7.12 -0.55 13.69
C SER A 63 -6.02 0.50 13.63
N SER A 64 -5.03 0.35 12.73
CA SER A 64 -3.99 1.35 12.47
C SER A 64 -4.59 2.65 11.93
N GLN A 65 -5.51 2.55 10.97
CA GLN A 65 -6.16 3.72 10.38
C GLN A 65 -7.06 4.45 11.38
N ILE A 66 -7.82 3.71 12.20
CA ILE A 66 -8.61 4.30 13.29
C ILE A 66 -7.70 5.06 14.26
N ASN A 67 -6.53 4.50 14.58
CA ASN A 67 -5.60 5.15 15.51
C ASN A 67 -4.95 6.42 14.91
N LYS A 68 -4.70 6.45 13.60
CA LYS A 68 -4.21 7.65 12.90
C LYS A 68 -5.23 8.80 12.94
N ASP A 69 -6.53 8.48 13.00
CA ASP A 69 -7.65 9.44 13.01
C ASP A 69 -8.45 9.38 14.32
N LYS A 70 -7.73 9.17 15.42
CA LYS A 70 -8.31 8.90 16.75
C LYS A 70 -9.30 9.95 17.22
N LYS A 71 -9.02 11.23 16.96
CA LYS A 71 -9.89 12.33 17.37
C LYS A 71 -11.25 12.23 16.67
N HIS A 72 -11.24 12.12 15.35
CA HIS A 72 -12.46 12.02 14.55
C HIS A 72 -13.27 10.75 14.89
N TYR A 73 -12.58 9.65 15.19
CA TYR A 73 -13.21 8.42 15.67
C TYR A 73 -14.08 8.66 16.91
N TYR A 74 -13.56 9.35 17.92
CA TYR A 74 -14.36 9.63 19.11
C TYR A 74 -15.47 10.65 18.86
N ASP A 75 -15.19 11.69 18.07
CA ASP A 75 -16.17 12.73 17.74
C ASP A 75 -17.38 12.14 16.99
N ILE A 76 -17.15 11.24 16.04
CA ILE A 76 -18.22 10.61 15.26
C ILE A 76 -19.01 9.60 16.10
N LEU A 77 -18.32 8.81 16.96
CA LEU A 77 -19.00 7.90 17.88
C LEU A 77 -19.95 8.66 18.81
N GLU A 78 -19.48 9.75 19.41
CA GLU A 78 -20.27 10.56 20.32
C GLU A 78 -21.51 11.16 19.64
N ARG A 79 -21.34 11.71 18.42
CA ARG A 79 -22.47 12.24 17.64
C ARG A 79 -23.52 11.18 17.31
N MET A 80 -23.06 10.03 16.81
CA MET A 80 -23.98 8.95 16.42
C MET A 80 -24.69 8.29 17.61
N GLN A 81 -24.03 8.20 18.76
CA GLN A 81 -24.64 7.66 19.99
C GLN A 81 -25.72 8.57 20.57
N ARG A 82 -25.64 9.89 20.31
CA ARG A 82 -26.63 10.88 20.75
C ARG A 82 -27.70 11.17 19.70
N GLY A 83 -27.55 10.63 18.50
CA GLY A 83 -28.44 10.86 17.36
C GLY A 83 -29.73 10.05 17.43
N ASP A 84 -30.48 10.11 16.35
CA ASP A 84 -31.79 9.48 16.16
C ASP A 84 -31.72 7.99 15.73
N GLY A 85 -30.53 7.44 15.66
CA GLY A 85 -30.26 6.05 15.23
C GLY A 85 -29.79 5.94 13.78
N ASP A 86 -29.69 7.04 13.03
CA ASP A 86 -29.01 7.05 11.74
C ASP A 86 -27.49 6.94 11.97
N VAL A 87 -26.90 5.87 11.47
CA VAL A 87 -25.46 5.57 11.57
C VAL A 87 -24.73 5.72 10.24
N THR A 88 -25.34 6.38 9.26
CA THR A 88 -24.78 6.51 7.90
C THR A 88 -23.42 7.19 7.92
N GLU A 89 -23.25 8.26 8.67
CA GLU A 89 -21.95 8.97 8.77
C GLU A 89 -20.85 8.06 9.35
N TRP A 90 -21.19 7.25 10.36
CA TRP A 90 -20.27 6.24 10.90
C TRP A 90 -19.89 5.19 9.84
N LEU A 91 -20.87 4.67 9.10
CA LEU A 91 -20.62 3.68 8.06
C LEU A 91 -19.69 4.23 6.97
N VAL A 92 -19.95 5.45 6.48
CA VAL A 92 -19.10 6.10 5.47
C VAL A 92 -17.68 6.28 5.98
N TRP A 93 -17.52 6.79 7.20
CA TRP A 93 -16.20 6.97 7.80
C TRP A 93 -15.46 5.63 7.97
N TYR A 94 -16.14 4.61 8.48
CA TYR A 94 -15.55 3.28 8.68
C TYR A 94 -15.12 2.64 7.34
N MET A 95 -15.94 2.77 6.29
CA MET A 95 -15.59 2.30 4.95
C MET A 95 -14.35 3.02 4.42
N GLN A 96 -14.24 4.32 4.62
CA GLN A 96 -13.05 5.07 4.22
C GLN A 96 -11.80 4.56 4.95
N LYS A 97 -11.90 4.28 6.26
CA LYS A 97 -10.77 3.69 7.01
C LYS A 97 -10.40 2.29 6.52
N LEU A 98 -11.35 1.53 6.05
CA LEU A 98 -11.08 0.23 5.42
C LEU A 98 -10.35 0.39 4.07
N VAL A 99 -10.78 1.33 3.23
CA VAL A 99 -10.09 1.66 1.97
C VAL A 99 -8.66 2.13 2.27
N ASP A 100 -8.47 3.07 3.19
CA ASP A 100 -7.15 3.56 3.60
C ASP A 100 -6.23 2.40 4.07
N ALA A 101 -6.79 1.40 4.78
CA ALA A 101 -6.06 0.24 5.24
C ALA A 101 -5.65 -0.71 4.09
N LEU A 102 -6.52 -0.89 3.11
CA LEU A 102 -6.24 -1.69 1.92
C LEU A 102 -5.16 -1.04 1.04
N ASP A 103 -5.23 0.28 0.85
CA ASP A 103 -4.24 1.03 0.08
C ASP A 103 -2.85 0.96 0.74
N GLU A 104 -2.77 1.13 2.06
CA GLU A 104 -1.51 0.99 2.80
C GLU A 104 -0.93 -0.43 2.70
N ALA A 105 -1.79 -1.44 2.80
CA ALA A 105 -1.38 -2.83 2.64
C ALA A 105 -0.86 -3.12 1.23
N GLY A 106 -1.55 -2.64 0.20
CA GLY A 106 -1.13 -2.74 -1.20
C GLY A 106 0.24 -2.11 -1.44
N ALA A 107 0.46 -0.89 -0.93
CA ALA A 107 1.76 -0.23 -1.00
C ALA A 107 2.87 -1.03 -0.31
N THR A 108 2.59 -1.60 0.86
CA THR A 108 3.53 -2.44 1.61
C THR A 108 3.90 -3.70 0.83
N VAL A 109 2.91 -4.41 0.29
CA VAL A 109 3.14 -5.62 -0.53
C VAL A 109 3.98 -5.27 -1.76
N THR A 110 3.65 -4.19 -2.46
CA THR A 110 4.43 -3.72 -3.62
C THR A 110 5.88 -3.45 -3.26
N THR A 111 6.13 -2.80 -2.13
CA THR A 111 7.51 -2.53 -1.65
C THR A 111 8.27 -3.83 -1.39
N ILE A 112 7.64 -4.80 -0.72
CA ILE A 112 8.25 -6.11 -0.42
C ILE A 112 8.56 -6.87 -1.72
N LEU A 113 7.63 -6.90 -2.67
CA LEU A 113 7.83 -7.58 -3.95
C LEU A 113 8.96 -6.92 -4.75
N ASN A 114 8.96 -5.60 -4.88
CA ASN A 114 10.01 -4.87 -5.58
C ASN A 114 11.39 -5.14 -4.95
N LYS A 115 11.48 -5.16 -3.62
CA LYS A 115 12.69 -5.50 -2.90
C LYS A 115 13.13 -6.94 -3.17
N SER A 116 12.20 -7.89 -3.18
CA SER A 116 12.47 -9.29 -3.47
C SER A 116 13.00 -9.49 -4.90
N PHE A 117 12.34 -8.89 -5.89
CA PHE A 117 12.78 -8.94 -7.29
C PHE A 117 14.15 -8.29 -7.50
N PHE A 118 14.38 -7.14 -6.86
CA PHE A 118 15.69 -6.49 -6.90
C PHE A 118 16.79 -7.44 -6.41
N TRP A 119 16.62 -8.03 -5.22
CA TRP A 119 17.63 -8.92 -4.64
C TRP A 119 17.80 -10.23 -5.42
N GLN A 120 16.73 -10.76 -6.01
CA GLN A 120 16.84 -11.92 -6.88
C GLN A 120 17.76 -11.65 -8.06
N LYS A 121 17.65 -10.50 -8.71
CA LYS A 121 18.52 -10.09 -9.83
C LYS A 121 19.92 -9.69 -9.35
N ALA A 122 20.03 -8.96 -8.28
CA ALA A 122 21.29 -8.49 -7.72
C ALA A 122 22.09 -9.57 -6.99
N SER A 123 21.55 -10.79 -6.82
CA SER A 123 22.19 -11.89 -6.07
C SER A 123 23.58 -12.30 -6.57
N ALA A 124 23.81 -12.17 -7.88
CA ALA A 124 25.10 -12.49 -8.51
C ALA A 124 26.10 -11.32 -8.48
N VAL A 125 25.70 -10.14 -8.06
CA VAL A 125 26.55 -8.93 -8.05
C VAL A 125 27.26 -8.82 -6.70
N PRO A 126 28.61 -8.86 -6.67
CA PRO A 126 29.34 -8.73 -5.40
C PRO A 126 29.20 -7.32 -4.84
N MET A 127 28.70 -7.22 -3.62
CA MET A 127 28.50 -5.96 -2.90
C MET A 127 29.08 -6.06 -1.49
N THR A 128 29.55 -4.94 -0.97
CA THR A 128 29.97 -4.86 0.43
C THR A 128 28.75 -4.87 1.34
N GLU A 129 28.93 -5.29 2.60
CA GLU A 129 27.88 -5.27 3.60
C GLU A 129 27.25 -3.87 3.76
N ARG A 130 28.08 -2.82 3.73
CA ARG A 130 27.62 -1.43 3.79
C ARG A 130 26.74 -1.06 2.60
N GLN A 131 27.11 -1.45 1.38
CA GLN A 131 26.31 -1.22 0.18
C GLN A 131 24.96 -1.93 0.29
N THR A 132 24.95 -3.18 0.73
CA THR A 132 23.74 -3.98 0.93
C THR A 132 22.82 -3.35 1.99
N GLN A 133 23.35 -2.89 3.12
CA GLN A 133 22.59 -2.22 4.16
C GLN A 133 21.96 -0.91 3.65
N MET A 134 22.74 -0.11 2.92
CA MET A 134 22.24 1.15 2.35
C MET A 134 21.16 0.91 1.29
N LEU A 135 21.36 -0.04 0.38
CA LEU A 135 20.33 -0.40 -0.61
C LEU A 135 19.06 -0.90 0.07
N ASN A 136 19.15 -1.74 1.10
CA ASN A 136 17.99 -2.18 1.86
C ASN A 136 17.22 -1.02 2.45
N LEU A 137 17.91 -0.04 3.04
CA LEU A 137 17.27 1.14 3.63
C LEU A 137 16.43 1.93 2.60
N PHE A 138 16.99 2.14 1.41
CA PHE A 138 16.27 2.84 0.32
C PHE A 138 15.16 1.98 -0.29
N LEU A 139 15.36 0.67 -0.41
CA LEU A 139 14.32 -0.26 -0.86
C LEU A 139 13.16 -0.38 0.12
N ASP A 140 13.39 -0.16 1.41
CA ASP A 140 12.36 -0.11 2.46
C ASP A 140 11.62 1.24 2.49
N GLY A 141 11.87 2.13 1.52
CA GLY A 141 11.12 3.37 1.37
C GLY A 141 11.71 4.58 2.09
N TYR A 142 13.00 4.58 2.38
CA TYR A 142 13.63 5.78 2.93
C TYR A 142 13.54 6.96 1.95
N GLU A 143 12.84 8.02 2.34
CA GLU A 143 12.38 9.11 1.45
C GLU A 143 13.48 10.05 0.95
N ALA A 144 14.68 10.03 1.52
CA ALA A 144 15.75 10.93 1.08
C ALA A 144 16.38 10.47 -0.24
N LYS A 145 16.79 11.44 -1.07
CA LYS A 145 17.54 11.15 -2.29
C LYS A 145 18.88 10.48 -1.97
N ILE A 146 19.27 9.49 -2.76
CA ILE A 146 20.59 8.89 -2.71
C ILE A 146 21.61 9.92 -3.22
N THR A 147 22.42 10.45 -2.33
CA THR A 147 23.51 11.37 -2.64
C THR A 147 24.73 10.96 -1.82
N SER A 148 25.93 11.39 -2.19
CA SER A 148 27.14 11.11 -1.41
C SER A 148 27.05 11.66 0.02
N LYS A 149 26.34 12.77 0.24
CA LYS A 149 26.10 13.33 1.57
C LYS A 149 25.16 12.46 2.39
N THR A 150 24.00 12.10 1.83
CA THR A 150 23.02 11.23 2.50
C THR A 150 23.61 9.88 2.82
N TRP A 151 24.31 9.28 1.85
CA TRP A 151 25.01 8.00 2.03
C TRP A 151 26.05 8.06 3.15
N ALA A 152 26.95 9.06 3.13
CA ALA A 152 27.98 9.22 4.17
C ALA A 152 27.37 9.35 5.57
N THR A 153 26.28 10.11 5.71
CA THR A 153 25.59 10.31 6.98
C THR A 153 24.96 9.03 7.50
N LEU A 154 24.23 8.31 6.65
CA LEU A 154 23.49 7.10 7.03
C LEU A 154 24.44 5.92 7.26
N ALA A 155 25.42 5.74 6.37
CA ALA A 155 26.42 4.69 6.48
C ALA A 155 27.54 4.99 7.49
N LYS A 156 27.51 6.16 8.13
CA LYS A 156 28.54 6.63 9.10
C LYS A 156 29.96 6.48 8.55
N CYS A 157 30.18 6.89 7.30
CA CYS A 157 31.48 6.81 6.65
C CYS A 157 31.93 8.18 6.10
N SER A 158 33.18 8.26 5.63
CA SER A 158 33.68 9.47 4.98
C SER A 158 32.95 9.73 3.65
N LYS A 159 32.93 10.99 3.22
CA LYS A 159 32.34 11.36 1.92
C LYS A 159 33.04 10.65 0.75
N ASP A 160 34.35 10.47 0.81
CA ASP A 160 35.12 9.80 -0.22
C ASP A 160 34.78 8.31 -0.30
N THR A 161 34.53 7.68 0.86
CA THR A 161 34.03 6.29 0.92
C THR A 161 32.65 6.18 0.32
N ALA A 162 31.75 7.10 0.63
CA ALA A 162 30.40 7.14 0.06
C ALA A 162 30.41 7.32 -1.46
N ILE A 163 31.30 8.18 -1.98
CA ILE A 163 31.47 8.36 -3.44
C ILE A 163 31.95 7.06 -4.09
N ARG A 164 32.93 6.36 -3.50
CA ARG A 164 33.43 5.08 -4.04
C ARG A 164 32.33 4.01 -4.02
N ASP A 165 31.60 3.91 -2.92
CA ASP A 165 30.49 2.94 -2.81
C ASP A 165 29.43 3.17 -3.89
N ILE A 166 29.03 4.43 -4.10
CA ILE A 166 28.03 4.80 -5.10
C ILE A 166 28.57 4.55 -6.51
N GLN A 167 29.82 4.97 -6.79
CA GLN A 167 30.41 4.75 -8.11
C GLN A 167 30.53 3.27 -8.46
N ASP A 168 30.96 2.44 -7.52
CA ASP A 168 31.00 0.99 -7.69
C ASP A 168 29.61 0.39 -8.02
N LEU A 169 28.54 0.91 -7.37
CA LEU A 169 27.17 0.49 -7.64
C LEU A 169 26.67 1.01 -9.00
N VAL A 170 27.11 2.18 -9.44
CA VAL A 170 26.82 2.71 -10.79
C VAL A 170 27.52 1.87 -11.86
N ASP A 171 28.79 1.54 -11.67
CA ASP A 171 29.59 0.70 -12.59
C ASP A 171 28.98 -0.73 -12.72
N LYS A 172 28.30 -1.19 -11.66
CA LYS A 172 27.57 -2.47 -11.62
C LYS A 172 26.12 -2.37 -12.10
N ASN A 173 25.69 -1.23 -12.61
CA ASN A 173 24.29 -0.96 -13.01
C ASN A 173 23.24 -1.20 -11.91
N ILE A 174 23.62 -1.05 -10.65
CA ILE A 174 22.70 -1.11 -9.49
C ILE A 174 22.13 0.27 -9.20
N LEU A 175 22.92 1.33 -9.40
CA LEU A 175 22.49 2.71 -9.32
C LEU A 175 22.64 3.41 -10.67
N VAL A 176 21.80 4.40 -10.92
CA VAL A 176 21.91 5.29 -12.08
C VAL A 176 21.81 6.73 -11.61
N GLU A 177 22.54 7.63 -12.27
CA GLU A 177 22.41 9.07 -12.01
C GLU A 177 21.00 9.55 -12.41
N SER A 178 20.27 10.16 -11.49
CA SER A 178 18.88 10.59 -11.73
C SER A 178 18.80 11.69 -12.79
N ILE A 179 19.84 12.55 -12.86
CA ILE A 179 19.99 13.60 -13.88
C ILE A 179 21.46 13.59 -14.29
N PRO A 180 21.80 13.10 -15.49
CA PRO A 180 23.18 13.01 -15.96
C PRO A 180 23.87 14.39 -15.98
N GLY A 181 25.08 14.46 -15.42
CA GLY A 181 25.89 15.68 -15.43
C GLY A 181 25.46 16.78 -14.44
N ALA A 182 24.60 16.50 -13.48
CA ALA A 182 24.19 17.46 -12.49
C ALA A 182 25.36 17.89 -11.57
N LYS A 183 25.48 19.18 -11.26
CA LYS A 183 26.51 19.69 -10.31
C LYS A 183 26.43 19.04 -8.93
N ARG A 184 25.27 18.54 -8.54
CA ARG A 184 25.02 17.77 -7.29
C ARG A 184 24.28 16.49 -7.68
N PRO A 185 25.01 15.42 -8.03
CA PRO A 185 24.38 14.20 -8.49
C PRO A 185 23.55 13.55 -7.41
N SER A 186 22.37 13.08 -7.80
CA SER A 186 21.54 12.16 -7.04
C SER A 186 21.37 10.88 -7.87
N TYR A 187 21.16 9.77 -7.18
CA TYR A 187 21.11 8.47 -7.79
C TYR A 187 19.78 7.81 -7.49
N SER A 188 19.37 6.91 -8.37
CA SER A 188 18.21 6.07 -8.22
C SER A 188 18.62 4.62 -8.35
N ILE A 189 17.94 3.73 -7.63
CA ILE A 189 18.14 2.29 -7.77
C ILE A 189 17.63 1.88 -9.14
N VAL A 190 18.43 1.14 -9.90
CA VAL A 190 18.01 0.53 -11.15
C VAL A 190 17.11 -0.63 -10.79
N TYR A 191 15.82 -0.42 -10.88
CA TYR A 191 14.89 -1.53 -11.02
C TYR A 191 14.96 -1.94 -12.49
N ASP A 192 15.45 -3.11 -12.76
CA ASP A 192 15.26 -3.70 -14.07
C ASP A 192 13.79 -4.11 -14.15
N LYS A 193 12.96 -3.10 -14.34
CA LYS A 193 11.52 -3.29 -14.50
C LYS A 193 11.38 -4.04 -15.81
N GLU A 194 10.80 -5.23 -15.76
CA GLU A 194 10.39 -5.87 -17.00
C GLU A 194 9.59 -4.85 -17.81
N ASP A 195 9.88 -4.75 -19.09
CA ASP A 195 9.06 -3.91 -19.94
C ASP A 195 7.68 -4.55 -20.09
N LEU A 196 6.81 -4.19 -19.15
CA LEU A 196 5.46 -4.74 -19.11
C LEU A 196 4.61 -4.23 -20.27
N THR A 197 5.01 -3.16 -20.96
CA THR A 197 4.27 -2.64 -22.11
C THR A 197 4.13 -3.67 -23.22
N GLN A 198 5.09 -4.61 -23.30
CA GLN A 198 5.02 -5.72 -24.25
C GLN A 198 3.90 -6.74 -23.97
N PHE A 199 3.37 -6.79 -22.76
CA PHE A 199 2.32 -7.74 -22.35
C PHE A 199 0.92 -7.13 -22.37
N PHE A 200 0.81 -5.82 -22.43
CA PHE A 200 -0.48 -5.11 -22.39
C PHE A 200 -0.72 -4.31 -23.66
N THR A 201 -1.99 -4.23 -24.05
CA THR A 201 -2.49 -3.37 -25.12
C THR A 201 -3.65 -2.51 -24.60
N ASP A 202 -3.99 -1.46 -25.33
CA ASP A 202 -5.12 -0.56 -25.01
C ASP A 202 -5.12 -0.04 -23.57
N VAL A 203 -3.90 0.38 -23.09
CA VAL A 203 -3.75 0.88 -21.73
C VAL A 203 -4.22 2.33 -21.66
N ASN A 204 -5.20 2.59 -20.82
CA ASN A 204 -5.72 3.93 -20.56
C ASN A 204 -6.13 4.11 -19.09
N ILE A 205 -6.28 5.35 -18.65
CA ILE A 205 -6.87 5.69 -17.36
C ILE A 205 -8.19 6.39 -17.62
N THR A 206 -9.26 5.86 -17.05
CA THR A 206 -10.59 6.46 -17.03
C THR A 206 -11.03 6.71 -15.60
N GLU A 207 -12.05 7.51 -15.42
CA GLU A 207 -12.63 7.79 -14.11
C GLU A 207 -13.94 7.02 -13.96
N GLU A 208 -14.02 6.11 -12.98
CA GLU A 208 -15.21 5.36 -12.65
C GLU A 208 -15.71 5.76 -11.26
N ASN A 209 -16.90 6.34 -11.18
CA ASN A 209 -17.50 6.80 -9.92
C ASN A 209 -16.59 7.76 -9.11
N GLY A 210 -15.85 8.62 -9.78
CA GLY A 210 -14.92 9.57 -9.14
C GLY A 210 -13.59 8.95 -8.71
N VAL A 211 -13.30 7.71 -9.12
CA VAL A 211 -12.04 7.00 -8.82
C VAL A 211 -11.30 6.73 -10.12
N PRO A 212 -10.02 7.12 -10.26
CA PRO A 212 -9.23 6.78 -11.42
C PRO A 212 -8.98 5.28 -11.50
N CYS A 213 -9.27 4.68 -12.66
CA CYS A 213 -9.07 3.27 -12.95
C CYS A 213 -8.14 3.10 -14.16
N LEU A 214 -7.12 2.27 -14.01
CA LEU A 214 -6.25 1.83 -15.09
C LEU A 214 -6.92 0.66 -15.80
N HIS A 215 -7.25 0.85 -17.06
CA HIS A 215 -7.73 -0.20 -17.93
C HIS A 215 -6.60 -0.66 -18.84
N ALA A 216 -6.39 -1.95 -18.91
CA ALA A 216 -5.41 -2.56 -19.78
C ALA A 216 -5.94 -3.89 -20.33
N LEU A 217 -5.57 -4.22 -21.54
CA LEU A 217 -5.85 -5.51 -22.15
C LEU A 217 -4.57 -6.34 -22.15
N PHE A 218 -4.54 -7.42 -21.38
CA PHE A 218 -3.45 -8.38 -21.45
C PHE A 218 -3.48 -9.13 -22.79
N LYS A 219 -2.33 -9.53 -23.35
CA LYS A 219 -2.24 -10.21 -24.65
C LYS A 219 -3.13 -11.45 -24.78
N THR A 220 -3.46 -12.09 -23.67
CA THR A 220 -4.43 -13.20 -23.62
C THR A 220 -5.89 -12.76 -23.69
N LYS A 221 -6.15 -11.48 -23.98
CA LYS A 221 -7.48 -10.85 -24.06
C LYS A 221 -8.27 -10.81 -22.75
N LYS A 222 -7.64 -10.91 -21.60
CA LYS A 222 -8.27 -10.61 -20.32
C LYS A 222 -8.25 -9.10 -20.08
N PRO A 223 -9.42 -8.44 -20.00
CA PRO A 223 -9.46 -7.03 -19.59
C PRO A 223 -9.08 -6.90 -18.12
N ILE A 224 -8.31 -5.87 -17.82
CA ILE A 224 -7.91 -5.50 -16.46
C ILE A 224 -8.48 -4.14 -16.18
N CYS A 225 -9.01 -3.97 -14.98
CA CYS A 225 -9.42 -2.70 -14.44
C CYS A 225 -8.88 -2.60 -13.02
N GLU A 226 -7.84 -1.79 -12.83
CA GLU A 226 -7.19 -1.58 -11.53
C GLU A 226 -7.38 -0.14 -11.08
N ARG A 227 -7.77 0.03 -9.82
CA ARG A 227 -7.85 1.36 -9.22
C ARG A 227 -6.45 1.92 -9.02
N VAL A 228 -6.22 3.12 -9.52
CA VAL A 228 -4.95 3.83 -9.34
C VAL A 228 -5.14 5.02 -8.42
N THR A 229 -4.06 5.45 -7.76
CA THR A 229 -4.15 6.67 -6.94
C THR A 229 -4.34 7.89 -7.84
N LYS A 230 -5.07 8.89 -7.37
CA LYS A 230 -5.27 10.14 -8.09
C LYS A 230 -3.94 10.82 -8.44
N LEU A 231 -2.96 10.75 -7.52
CA LEU A 231 -1.61 11.27 -7.72
C LEU A 231 -0.91 10.60 -8.91
N ASP A 232 -0.98 9.28 -9.02
CA ASP A 232 -0.32 8.55 -10.12
C ASP A 232 -1.06 8.76 -11.44
N ALA A 233 -2.39 8.85 -11.42
CA ALA A 233 -3.18 9.20 -12.59
C ALA A 233 -2.81 10.61 -13.12
N ASP A 234 -2.74 11.60 -12.24
CA ASP A 234 -2.34 12.97 -12.58
C ASP A 234 -0.90 13.03 -13.12
N ARG A 235 0.03 12.30 -12.50
CA ARG A 235 1.42 12.24 -12.94
C ARG A 235 1.56 11.56 -14.30
N TYR A 236 0.82 10.49 -14.55
CA TYR A 236 0.82 9.82 -15.84
C TYR A 236 0.24 10.72 -16.94
N GLN A 237 -0.88 11.39 -16.68
CA GLN A 237 -1.49 12.34 -17.63
C GLN A 237 -0.58 13.54 -17.96
N LYS A 238 0.25 13.98 -17.00
CA LYS A 238 1.24 15.06 -17.18
C LYS A 238 2.54 14.59 -17.82
N GLY A 239 2.72 13.29 -18.04
CA GLY A 239 3.96 12.70 -18.53
C GLY A 239 5.09 12.56 -17.50
N ASP A 240 4.80 12.81 -16.21
CA ASP A 240 5.75 12.70 -15.11
C ASP A 240 5.92 11.25 -14.62
N LEU A 241 5.08 10.34 -15.09
CA LEU A 241 5.11 8.91 -14.80
C LEU A 241 5.00 8.13 -16.12
N LEU A 242 5.97 7.27 -16.39
CA LEU A 242 5.97 6.46 -17.61
C LEU A 242 4.94 5.33 -17.54
N LEU A 243 4.40 4.92 -18.68
CA LEU A 243 3.45 3.82 -18.79
C LEU A 243 3.97 2.53 -18.15
N ASN A 244 5.23 2.17 -18.43
CA ASN A 244 5.84 0.98 -17.84
C ASN A 244 5.94 1.05 -16.31
N ASP A 245 6.16 2.24 -15.73
CA ASP A 245 6.18 2.45 -14.29
C ASP A 245 4.81 2.25 -13.67
N LEU A 246 3.77 2.73 -14.35
CA LEU A 246 2.39 2.57 -13.94
C LEU A 246 2.00 1.08 -13.99
N LEU A 247 2.28 0.38 -15.09
CA LEU A 247 2.02 -1.05 -15.23
C LEU A 247 2.78 -1.88 -14.18
N ASN A 248 4.05 -1.58 -13.94
CA ASN A 248 4.84 -2.27 -12.90
C ASN A 248 4.25 -2.07 -11.51
N LYS A 249 3.68 -0.90 -11.24
CA LYS A 249 3.07 -0.60 -9.94
C LYS A 249 1.75 -1.32 -9.72
N TYR A 250 0.90 -1.42 -10.74
CA TYR A 250 -0.48 -1.88 -10.59
C TYR A 250 -0.78 -3.24 -11.23
N CYS A 251 0.05 -3.71 -12.16
CA CYS A 251 -0.22 -4.90 -12.98
C CYS A 251 0.90 -5.96 -12.96
N SER A 252 2.01 -5.77 -12.23
CA SER A 252 3.15 -6.70 -12.23
C SER A 252 2.79 -8.12 -11.79
N TYR A 253 1.85 -8.27 -10.86
CA TYR A 253 1.39 -9.57 -10.36
C TYR A 253 0.78 -10.46 -11.47
N MET A 254 0.17 -9.85 -12.50
CA MET A 254 -0.48 -10.59 -13.57
C MET A 254 0.49 -11.23 -14.55
N VAL A 255 1.68 -10.66 -14.69
CA VAL A 255 2.72 -11.23 -15.54
C VAL A 255 3.37 -12.43 -14.85
N ALA A 256 3.46 -12.40 -13.51
CA ALA A 256 3.98 -13.52 -12.73
C ALA A 256 3.08 -14.77 -12.84
N ASP A 257 1.75 -14.58 -12.79
CA ASP A 257 0.76 -15.68 -12.88
C ASP A 257 0.64 -16.31 -14.28
N ASN A 258 1.17 -15.68 -15.33
CA ASN A 258 1.05 -16.15 -16.72
C ASN A 258 2.38 -16.63 -17.34
N LYS A 259 3.42 -16.80 -16.53
CA LYS A 259 4.72 -17.38 -16.97
C LYS A 259 4.79 -18.91 -16.80
N GLU A 260 3.72 -19.56 -16.31
CA GLU A 260 3.50 -21.00 -16.31
C GLU A 260 2.59 -21.35 -17.52
#